data_f5a1344ccd70656a64970ced0741c5cb
#
_entry.id   f5a1344ccd70656a64970ced0741c5cb
#
_cell.length_a   1.000
_cell.length_b   1.000
_cell.length_c   1.000
_cell.angle_alpha   90.00
_cell.angle_beta   90.00
_cell.angle_gamma   90.00
#
_symmetry.space_group_name_H-M   'P 1'
#
loop_
_entity.id
_entity.type
_entity.pdbx_description
1 polymer ?
#
loop_
_entity_poly.entity_id
_entity_poly.type
_entity_poly.pdbx_seq_one_letter_code
_entity_poly.pdbx_strand_id
1 'polypeptide(L)'
;MKYILIIGDGMADNPVPELGGLTPLEYAKKPFIDELAARGEVGSVLNVPRGLPAGSDTAIMSIFGCDPNLYYTGRAPLEAAATGIKLNAGDVAYRCNMVTYEEGDMPFEEKRILSHLSLIHI
;
A
#
# COMPACT_ATOMS: atom_id res chain seq x y z
N MET A 1 26.26 -11.77 -6.82
CA MET A 1 25.74 -10.40 -6.89
C MET A 1 24.65 -10.27 -5.84
N LYS A 2 24.56 -9.15 -5.12
CA LYS A 2 23.54 -8.93 -4.08
C LYS A 2 22.68 -7.74 -4.52
N TYR A 3 21.37 -7.88 -4.39
CA TYR A 3 20.42 -6.82 -4.67
C TYR A 3 19.72 -6.41 -3.38
N ILE A 4 19.50 -5.12 -3.20
CA ILE A 4 18.74 -4.55 -2.09
C ILE A 4 17.64 -3.70 -2.68
N LEU A 5 16.40 -4.01 -2.36
CA LEU A 5 15.23 -3.24 -2.72
C LEU A 5 14.73 -2.52 -1.47
N ILE A 6 14.69 -1.20 -1.52
CA ILE A 6 14.14 -0.36 -0.45
C ILE A 6 12.88 0.31 -1.00
N ILE A 7 11.75 0.06 -0.35
CA ILE A 7 10.46 0.63 -0.72
C ILE A 7 10.10 1.71 0.29
N GLY A 8 10.12 2.97 -0.16
CA GLY A 8 9.61 4.11 0.61
C GLY A 8 8.12 4.27 0.38
N ASP A 9 7.31 3.47 1.07
CA ASP A 9 5.86 3.53 0.94
C ASP A 9 5.31 4.88 1.42
N GLY A 10 4.44 5.51 0.63
CA GLY A 10 3.83 6.79 0.94
C GLY A 10 4.77 8.01 0.89
N MET A 11 5.96 7.90 0.29
CA MET A 11 6.90 9.03 0.17
C MET A 11 6.53 10.04 -0.92
N ALA A 12 5.84 9.60 -1.97
CA ALA A 12 5.45 10.47 -3.08
C ALA A 12 4.18 11.25 -2.74
N ASP A 13 4.20 12.54 -2.98
CA ASP A 13 3.03 13.41 -2.80
C ASP A 13 3.11 14.62 -3.76
N ASN A 14 2.03 15.37 -3.82
CA ASN A 14 1.96 16.63 -4.57
C ASN A 14 2.70 17.76 -3.82
N PRO A 15 3.09 18.83 -4.54
CA PRO A 15 3.60 20.04 -3.91
C PRO A 15 2.62 20.62 -2.88
N VAL A 16 3.13 20.98 -1.71
CA VAL A 16 2.37 21.53 -0.58
C VAL A 16 2.65 23.02 -0.44
N PRO A 17 1.63 23.90 -0.52
CA PRO A 17 1.84 25.36 -0.42
C PRO A 17 2.57 25.79 0.85
N GLU A 18 2.27 25.17 1.99
CA GLU A 18 2.89 25.45 3.29
C GLU A 18 4.38 25.09 3.35
N LEU A 19 4.84 24.24 2.43
CA LEU A 19 6.25 23.89 2.24
C LEU A 19 6.94 24.74 1.14
N GLY A 20 6.34 25.87 0.78
CA GLY A 20 6.84 26.74 -0.27
C GLY A 20 6.66 26.16 -1.68
N GLY A 21 5.67 25.30 -1.88
CA GLY A 21 5.40 24.64 -3.15
C GLY A 21 6.28 23.42 -3.44
N LEU A 22 7.01 22.93 -2.45
CA LEU A 22 7.80 21.71 -2.54
C LEU A 22 6.95 20.49 -2.17
N THR A 23 7.30 19.34 -2.71
CA THR A 23 6.78 18.06 -2.21
C THR A 23 7.39 17.75 -0.84
N PRO A 24 6.75 16.92 0.01
CA PRO A 24 7.33 16.47 1.27
C PRO A 24 8.71 15.84 1.09
N LEU A 25 8.90 15.09 0.00
CA LEU A 25 10.18 14.46 -0.31
C LEU A 25 11.27 15.48 -0.67
N GLU A 26 10.95 16.54 -1.41
CA GLU A 26 11.90 17.63 -1.72
C GLU A 26 12.25 18.43 -0.47
N TYR A 27 11.27 18.66 0.41
CA TYR A 27 11.48 19.42 1.65
C TYR A 27 12.27 18.65 2.70
N ALA A 28 12.18 17.33 2.74
CA ALA A 28 12.82 16.49 3.74
C ALA A 28 14.36 16.50 3.59
N LYS A 29 15.04 16.56 4.73
CA LYS A 29 16.50 16.40 4.78
C LYS A 29 16.87 14.91 4.63
N LYS A 30 17.36 14.52 3.47
CA LYS A 30 17.65 13.12 3.12
C LYS A 30 18.99 12.96 2.38
N PRO A 31 20.10 13.40 2.98
CA PRO A 31 21.39 13.52 2.27
C PRO A 31 21.86 12.21 1.64
N PHE A 32 21.61 11.07 2.28
CA PHE A 32 22.02 9.76 1.74
C PHE A 32 21.19 9.34 0.52
N ILE A 33 19.88 9.61 0.53
CA ILE A 33 19.02 9.34 -0.63
C ILE A 33 19.39 10.27 -1.79
N ASP A 34 19.67 11.54 -1.50
CA ASP A 34 20.09 12.53 -2.49
C ASP A 34 21.44 12.14 -3.12
N GLU A 35 22.40 11.66 -2.32
CA GLU A 35 23.67 11.15 -2.83
C GLU A 35 23.49 9.93 -3.72
N LEU A 36 22.66 8.98 -3.33
CA LEU A 36 22.37 7.80 -4.12
C LEU A 36 21.69 8.17 -5.45
N ALA A 37 20.72 9.08 -5.42
CA ALA A 37 20.04 9.56 -6.62
C ALA A 37 21.01 10.29 -7.58
N ALA A 38 21.94 11.09 -7.04
CA ALA A 38 22.94 11.78 -7.85
C ALA A 38 23.97 10.85 -8.52
N ARG A 39 24.19 9.67 -7.96
CA ARG A 39 25.15 8.66 -8.45
C ARG A 39 24.49 7.53 -9.26
N GLY A 40 23.20 7.40 -9.15
CA GLY A 40 22.40 6.35 -9.80
C GLY A 40 21.58 6.87 -10.97
N GLU A 41 20.65 6.04 -11.40
CA GLU A 41 19.64 6.41 -12.37
C GLU A 41 18.32 6.68 -11.66
N VAL A 42 17.63 7.74 -12.03
CA VAL A 42 16.34 8.14 -11.49
C VAL A 42 15.31 8.11 -12.61
N GLY A 43 14.17 7.52 -12.33
CA GLY A 43 13.09 7.43 -13.30
C GLY A 43 11.72 7.31 -12.65
N SER A 44 10.68 7.34 -13.46
CA SER A 44 9.30 7.15 -13.04
C SER A 44 8.77 5.83 -13.57
N VAL A 45 8.12 5.06 -12.70
CA VAL A 45 7.54 3.75 -13.04
C VAL A 45 6.07 3.75 -12.69
N LEU A 46 5.23 3.30 -13.63
CA LEU A 46 3.82 3.04 -13.37
C LEU A 46 3.70 1.64 -12.73
N ASN A 47 3.66 1.59 -11.41
CA ASN A 47 3.61 0.34 -10.66
C ASN A 47 2.18 -0.12 -10.28
N VAL A 48 1.16 0.70 -10.51
CA VAL A 48 -0.24 0.31 -10.39
C VAL A 48 -0.87 0.36 -11.79
N PRO A 49 -1.21 -0.79 -12.40
CA PRO A 49 -1.86 -0.81 -13.70
C PRO A 49 -3.19 -0.07 -13.70
N ARG A 50 -3.54 0.51 -14.85
CA ARG A 50 -4.84 1.21 -15.00
C ARG A 50 -6.00 0.23 -14.78
N GLY A 51 -7.00 0.66 -14.02
CA GLY A 51 -8.20 -0.14 -13.73
C GLY A 51 -8.09 -0.99 -12.47
N LEU A 52 -6.91 -1.11 -11.87
CA LEU A 52 -6.74 -1.73 -10.57
C LEU A 52 -6.77 -0.69 -9.44
N PRO A 53 -7.20 -1.09 -8.23
CA PRO A 53 -7.19 -0.20 -7.08
C PRO A 53 -5.76 0.22 -6.73
N ALA A 54 -5.57 1.50 -6.44
CA ALA A 54 -4.30 2.03 -5.97
C ALA A 54 -4.05 1.55 -4.53
N GLY A 55 -3.23 0.52 -4.41
CA GLY A 55 -2.86 -0.09 -3.14
C GLY A 55 -1.42 -0.61 -3.16
N SER A 56 -0.82 -0.73 -1.99
CA SER A 56 0.53 -1.28 -1.86
C SER A 56 0.63 -2.73 -2.32
N ASP A 57 -0.42 -3.50 -2.22
CA ASP A 57 -0.51 -4.87 -2.70
C ASP A 57 -0.30 -4.96 -4.22
N THR A 58 -1.06 -4.21 -5.02
CA THR A 58 -0.91 -4.15 -6.48
C THR A 58 0.43 -3.54 -6.89
N ALA A 59 0.86 -2.47 -6.22
CA ALA A 59 2.13 -1.82 -6.50
C ALA A 59 3.33 -2.74 -6.22
N ILE A 60 3.34 -3.43 -5.08
CA ILE A 60 4.43 -4.34 -4.70
C ILE A 60 4.48 -5.56 -5.62
N MET A 61 3.33 -6.12 -6.03
CA MET A 61 3.31 -7.18 -7.03
C MET A 61 4.02 -6.76 -8.32
N SER A 62 3.70 -5.56 -8.84
CA SER A 62 4.36 -5.02 -10.03
C SER A 62 5.86 -4.82 -9.83
N ILE A 63 6.29 -4.28 -8.69
CA ILE A 63 7.70 -4.07 -8.35
C ILE A 63 8.48 -5.39 -8.34
N PHE A 64 7.86 -6.48 -7.87
CA PHE A 64 8.44 -7.82 -7.90
C PHE A 64 8.31 -8.55 -9.26
N GLY A 65 7.74 -7.90 -10.28
CA GLY A 65 7.59 -8.47 -11.62
C GLY A 65 6.40 -9.43 -11.75
N CYS A 66 5.50 -9.45 -10.79
CA CYS A 66 4.23 -10.18 -10.88
C CYS A 66 3.17 -9.26 -11.47
N ASP A 67 2.66 -9.55 -12.67
CA ASP A 67 1.63 -8.72 -13.30
C ASP A 67 0.30 -8.78 -12.52
N PRO A 68 -0.13 -7.68 -11.88
CA PRO A 68 -1.37 -7.66 -11.13
C PRO A 68 -2.62 -7.90 -11.99
N ASN A 69 -2.59 -7.57 -13.28
CA ASN A 69 -3.71 -7.84 -14.18
C ASN A 69 -3.98 -9.34 -14.35
N LEU A 70 -2.94 -10.15 -14.19
CA LEU A 70 -3.05 -11.61 -14.33
C LEU A 70 -3.27 -12.32 -13.00
N TYR A 71 -2.67 -11.82 -11.92
CA TYR A 71 -2.54 -12.58 -10.67
C TYR A 71 -3.25 -11.95 -9.48
N TYR A 72 -3.66 -10.68 -9.57
CA TYR A 72 -4.31 -10.03 -8.43
C TYR A 72 -5.78 -10.40 -8.34
N THR A 73 -6.15 -11.15 -7.33
CA THR A 73 -7.53 -11.57 -7.02
C THR A 73 -8.10 -10.89 -5.78
N GLY A 74 -7.34 -9.99 -5.19
CA GLY A 74 -7.68 -9.27 -3.97
C GLY A 74 -6.59 -9.39 -2.91
N ARG A 75 -6.69 -8.56 -1.88
CA ARG A 75 -5.72 -8.52 -0.79
C ARG A 75 -5.81 -9.72 0.16
N ALA A 76 -7.02 -10.23 0.40
CA ALA A 76 -7.25 -11.31 1.35
C ALA A 76 -6.48 -12.61 1.01
N PRO A 77 -6.43 -13.08 -0.25
CA PRO A 77 -5.62 -14.24 -0.61
C PRO A 77 -4.12 -14.04 -0.38
N LEU A 78 -3.61 -12.83 -0.59
CA LEU A 78 -2.19 -12.51 -0.35
C LEU A 78 -1.87 -12.56 1.15
N GLU A 79 -2.73 -12.00 2.00
CA GLU A 79 -2.59 -12.04 3.45
C GLU A 79 -2.73 -13.48 3.98
N ALA A 80 -3.65 -14.27 3.44
CA ALA A 80 -3.78 -15.69 3.78
C ALA A 80 -2.49 -16.46 3.46
N ALA A 81 -1.92 -16.25 2.28
CA ALA A 81 -0.65 -16.87 1.89
C ALA A 81 0.51 -16.43 2.80
N ALA A 82 0.59 -15.15 3.15
CA ALA A 82 1.62 -14.61 4.03
C ALA A 82 1.55 -15.18 5.45
N THR A 83 0.36 -15.55 5.94
CA THR A 83 0.14 -16.18 7.25
C THR A 83 0.23 -17.70 7.20
N GLY A 84 0.52 -18.28 6.04
CA GLY A 84 0.67 -19.72 5.85
C GLY A 84 -0.65 -20.49 5.70
N ILE A 85 -1.78 -19.78 5.54
CA ILE A 85 -3.08 -20.40 5.26
C ILE A 85 -3.05 -20.92 3.82
N LYS A 86 -3.33 -22.20 3.65
CA LYS A 86 -3.42 -22.83 2.32
C LYS A 86 -4.84 -22.67 1.79
N LEU A 87 -4.96 -22.03 0.63
CA LEU A 87 -6.20 -21.93 -0.11
C LEU A 87 -6.22 -22.99 -1.22
N ASN A 88 -7.35 -23.70 -1.37
CA ASN A 88 -7.57 -24.61 -2.47
C ASN A 88 -8.29 -23.88 -3.62
N ALA A 89 -8.35 -24.51 -4.77
CA ALA A 89 -9.13 -23.98 -5.89
C ALA A 89 -10.63 -23.92 -5.50
N GLY A 90 -11.20 -22.72 -5.62
CA GLY A 90 -12.59 -22.44 -5.26
C GLY A 90 -12.78 -21.88 -3.84
N ASP A 91 -11.75 -21.85 -3.00
CA ASP A 91 -11.85 -21.18 -1.71
C ASP A 91 -11.95 -19.66 -1.88
N VAL A 92 -12.71 -19.02 -1.03
CA VAL A 92 -12.88 -17.57 -1.00
C VAL A 92 -12.31 -17.04 0.30
N ALA A 93 -11.34 -16.15 0.19
CA ALA A 93 -10.73 -15.47 1.33
C ALA A 93 -11.37 -14.10 1.56
N TYR A 94 -11.73 -13.81 2.81
CA TYR A 94 -12.22 -12.52 3.24
C TYR A 94 -11.25 -11.88 4.22
N ARG A 95 -11.05 -10.58 4.07
CA ARG A 95 -10.36 -9.78 5.08
C ARG A 95 -11.40 -9.13 5.99
N CYS A 96 -11.26 -9.34 7.29
CA CYS A 96 -12.12 -8.73 8.31
C CYS A 96 -11.32 -7.75 9.15
N ASN A 97 -11.92 -6.61 9.46
CA ASN A 97 -11.39 -5.66 10.42
C ASN A 97 -12.40 -5.50 11.56
N MET A 98 -11.91 -5.49 12.79
CA MET A 98 -12.73 -5.04 13.90
C MET A 98 -12.74 -3.51 13.93
N VAL A 99 -13.91 -2.94 14.11
CA VAL A 99 -14.08 -1.49 14.17
C VAL A 99 -14.83 -1.10 15.45
N THR A 100 -14.50 0.06 15.98
CA THR A 100 -15.29 0.76 16.97
C THR A 100 -16.01 1.89 16.26
N TYR A 101 -17.30 2.00 16.47
CA TYR A 101 -18.13 3.06 15.89
C TYR A 101 -18.81 3.87 16.98
N GLU A 102 -19.29 5.03 16.60
CA GLU A 102 -19.99 5.96 17.47
C GLU A 102 -21.28 5.34 17.99
N GLU A 103 -21.48 5.43 19.33
CA GLU A 103 -22.72 5.00 19.96
C GLU A 103 -23.85 6.01 19.68
N GLY A 104 -25.05 5.53 19.56
CA GLY A 104 -26.25 6.36 19.32
C GLY A 104 -27.35 5.60 18.59
N ASP A 105 -28.54 6.19 18.56
CA ASP A 105 -29.75 5.60 17.94
C ASP A 105 -29.82 5.81 16.41
N MET A 106 -28.77 6.38 15.80
CA MET A 106 -28.70 6.57 14.36
C MET A 106 -28.55 5.23 13.61
N PRO A 107 -29.01 5.14 12.36
CA PRO A 107 -28.81 3.97 11.51
C PRO A 107 -27.33 3.59 11.41
N PHE A 108 -27.04 2.29 11.26
CA PHE A 108 -25.65 1.79 11.23
C PHE A 108 -24.82 2.44 10.12
N GLU A 109 -25.43 2.68 8.97
CA GLU A 109 -24.81 3.29 7.79
C GLU A 109 -24.35 4.74 8.02
N GLU A 110 -24.94 5.40 9.00
CA GLU A 110 -24.62 6.80 9.36
C GLU A 110 -23.58 6.90 10.50
N LYS A 111 -23.27 5.76 11.17
CA LYS A 111 -22.34 5.73 12.28
C LYS A 111 -20.91 5.95 11.82
N ARG A 112 -20.23 6.89 12.49
CA ARG A 112 -18.82 7.16 12.22
C ARG A 112 -17.93 6.08 12.84
N ILE A 113 -16.98 5.58 12.07
CA ILE A 113 -15.92 4.69 12.57
C ILE A 113 -14.92 5.53 13.37
N LEU A 114 -14.78 5.21 14.66
CA LEU A 114 -13.86 5.90 15.59
C LEU A 114 -12.46 5.30 15.54
N SER A 115 -12.37 3.98 15.44
CA SER A 115 -11.11 3.26 15.31
C SER A 115 -11.31 1.95 14.56
N HIS A 116 -10.24 1.42 13.98
CA HIS A 116 -10.24 0.10 13.39
C HIS A 116 -8.98 -0.65 13.83
N LEU A 117 -9.13 -1.94 14.11
CA LEU A 117 -8.02 -2.86 14.27
C LEU A 117 -7.95 -3.75 13.04
N SER A 118 -6.84 -3.67 12.33
CA SER A 118 -6.59 -4.63 11.25
C SER A 118 -6.19 -5.96 11.89
N LEU A 119 -7.02 -6.98 11.71
CA LEU A 119 -6.72 -8.33 12.17
C LEU A 119 -5.73 -8.99 11.19
N ILE A 120 -4.49 -8.53 11.20
CA ILE A 120 -3.41 -9.12 10.39
C ILE A 120 -2.82 -10.36 11.09
N HIS A 121 -3.23 -10.66 12.31
CA HIS A 121 -2.68 -11.72 13.14
C HIS A 121 -3.76 -12.63 13.74
N ILE A 122 -4.52 -13.31 12.89
CA ILE A 122 -5.32 -14.46 13.33
C ILE A 122 -4.85 -15.69 12.56
#